data_e18339761cbe8f5a21388430b57a9765
#
_entry.id   e18339761cbe8f5a21388430b57a9765
#
_cell.length_a   1.000
_cell.length_b   1.000
_cell.length_c   1.000
_cell.angle_alpha   90.00
_cell.angle_beta   90.00
_cell.angle_gamma   90.00
#
_symmetry.space_group_name_H-M   'P 1'
#
loop_
_entity.id
_entity.type
_entity.pdbx_description
1 polymer ?
#
loop_
_entity_poly.entity_id
_entity_poly.type
_entity_poly.pdbx_seq_one_letter_code
_entity_poly.pdbx_strand_id
1 'polypeptide(L)'
;MKQKIINIVGIFFLVIGITLLLYPEIISYLKQKQSDQTVKELTQRRSKRKQDDLLYQKAVRYNRKIFKEKQAGLKDVFSYRSAPIVLRNEKNTFGYIKIPKMKQKLPLYLGATMENMRKGATIMGQTGLPGYKD
;
A
#
# COMPACT_ATOMS: atom_id res chain seq x y z
N MET A 1 41.58 -2.95 35.78
CA MET A 1 40.09 -2.86 35.72
C MET A 1 39.61 -1.82 34.70
N LYS A 2 40.12 -0.59 34.69
CA LYS A 2 39.67 0.48 33.76
C LYS A 2 39.73 0.12 32.27
N GLN A 3 40.82 -0.57 31.82
CA GLN A 3 41.01 -0.95 30.42
C GLN A 3 39.95 -1.95 29.90
N LYS A 4 39.55 -2.90 30.76
CA LYS A 4 38.50 -3.87 30.43
C LYS A 4 37.12 -3.20 30.26
N ILE A 5 36.82 -2.20 31.09
CA ILE A 5 35.59 -1.44 31.00
C ILE A 5 35.53 -0.62 29.70
N ILE A 6 36.64 0.02 29.31
CA ILE A 6 36.71 0.78 28.06
C ILE A 6 36.48 -0.09 26.85
N ASN A 7 37.07 -1.30 26.83
CA ASN A 7 36.89 -2.25 25.74
C ASN A 7 35.41 -2.74 25.64
N ILE A 8 34.80 -3.02 26.79
CA ILE A 8 33.36 -3.43 26.82
C ILE A 8 32.44 -2.33 26.29
N VAL A 9 32.70 -1.10 26.71
CA VAL A 9 31.93 0.09 26.21
C VAL A 9 32.15 0.27 24.71
N GLY A 10 33.40 0.12 24.21
CA GLY A 10 33.67 0.20 22.78
C GLY A 10 32.95 -0.88 21.96
N ILE A 11 32.94 -2.12 22.44
CA ILE A 11 32.21 -3.23 21.79
C ILE A 11 30.71 -2.95 21.80
N PHE A 12 30.18 -2.42 22.88
CA PHE A 12 28.75 -2.08 23.00
C PHE A 12 28.34 -1.02 21.97
N PHE A 13 29.12 0.06 21.82
CA PHE A 13 28.85 1.08 20.78
C PHE A 13 28.99 0.55 19.37
N LEU A 14 29.94 -0.36 19.14
CA LEU A 14 30.13 -1.00 17.83
C LEU A 14 28.91 -1.85 17.46
N VAL A 15 28.38 -2.64 18.39
CA VAL A 15 27.17 -3.45 18.17
C VAL A 15 25.96 -2.57 17.88
N ILE A 16 25.77 -1.47 18.62
CA ILE A 16 24.70 -0.52 18.37
C ILE A 16 24.84 0.09 16.97
N GLY A 17 26.03 0.51 16.57
CA GLY A 17 26.29 1.08 15.25
C GLY A 17 25.95 0.11 14.12
N ILE A 18 26.35 -1.14 14.21
CA ILE A 18 26.02 -2.19 13.24
C ILE A 18 24.50 -2.43 13.19
N THR A 19 23.84 -2.48 14.34
CA THR A 19 22.38 -2.69 14.41
C THR A 19 21.63 -1.55 13.73
N LEU A 20 22.03 -0.31 13.93
CA LEU A 20 21.43 0.86 13.27
C LEU A 20 21.62 0.86 11.75
N LEU A 21 22.77 0.37 11.26
CA LEU A 21 23.03 0.26 9.82
C LEU A 21 22.17 -0.83 9.16
N LEU A 22 21.99 -1.97 9.82
CA LEU A 22 21.21 -3.10 9.28
C LEU A 22 19.70 -2.92 9.41
N TYR A 23 19.26 -2.08 10.34
CA TYR A 23 17.83 -1.84 10.62
C TYR A 23 16.99 -1.47 9.38
N PRO A 24 17.39 -0.50 8.52
CA PRO A 24 16.61 -0.12 7.35
C PRO A 24 16.48 -1.24 6.31
N GLU A 25 17.50 -2.06 6.14
CA GLU A 25 17.46 -3.18 5.18
C GLU A 25 16.50 -4.28 5.64
N ILE A 26 16.52 -4.62 6.92
CA ILE A 26 15.63 -5.63 7.49
C ILE A 26 14.16 -5.19 7.35
N ILE A 27 13.86 -3.93 7.64
CA ILE A 27 12.49 -3.40 7.50
C ILE A 27 12.04 -3.40 6.04
N SER A 28 12.91 -3.00 5.11
CA SER A 28 12.61 -3.01 3.69
C SER A 28 12.33 -4.42 3.19
N TYR A 29 13.12 -5.40 3.60
CA TYR A 29 12.91 -6.80 3.26
C TYR A 29 11.57 -7.35 3.79
N LEU A 30 11.22 -7.07 5.04
CA LEU A 30 9.95 -7.49 5.65
C LEU A 30 8.74 -6.87 4.94
N LYS A 31 8.80 -5.58 4.59
CA LYS A 31 7.76 -4.89 3.84
C LYS A 31 7.58 -5.47 2.44
N GLN A 32 8.68 -5.76 1.75
CA GLN A 32 8.63 -6.37 0.43
C GLN A 32 8.00 -7.77 0.47
N LYS A 33 8.38 -8.59 1.44
CA LYS A 33 7.78 -9.92 1.64
C LYS A 33 6.26 -9.84 1.90
N GLN A 34 5.81 -8.90 2.72
CA GLN A 34 4.38 -8.66 2.98
C GLN A 34 3.65 -8.19 1.72
N SER A 35 4.26 -7.29 0.94
CA SER A 35 3.75 -6.82 -0.34
C SER A 35 3.58 -7.98 -1.33
N ASP A 36 4.60 -8.84 -1.48
CA ASP A 36 4.57 -10.00 -2.37
C ASP A 36 3.49 -11.02 -1.98
N GLN A 37 3.29 -11.26 -0.69
CA GLN A 37 2.22 -12.13 -0.20
C GLN A 37 0.84 -11.58 -0.58
N THR A 38 0.61 -10.28 -0.36
CA THR A 38 -0.65 -9.61 -0.72
C THR A 38 -0.90 -9.69 -2.23
N VAL A 39 0.13 -9.47 -3.05
CA VAL A 39 0.02 -9.58 -4.52
C VAL A 39 -0.26 -11.01 -4.96
N LYS A 40 0.35 -12.02 -4.33
CA LYS A 40 0.07 -13.45 -4.62
C LYS A 40 -1.38 -13.79 -4.30
N GLU A 41 -1.90 -13.38 -3.14
CA GLU A 41 -3.31 -13.58 -2.77
C GLU A 41 -4.26 -12.94 -3.80
N LEU A 42 -3.97 -11.72 -4.25
CA LEU A 42 -4.76 -11.04 -5.27
C LEU A 42 -4.77 -11.79 -6.61
N THR A 43 -3.60 -12.29 -7.03
CA THR A 43 -3.47 -13.03 -8.28
C THR A 43 -4.25 -14.34 -8.24
N GLN A 44 -4.21 -15.06 -7.12
CA GLN A 44 -4.99 -16.29 -6.94
C GLN A 44 -6.51 -16.03 -6.90
N ARG A 45 -6.94 -14.91 -6.32
CA ARG A 45 -8.37 -14.52 -6.27
C ARG A 45 -8.93 -14.15 -7.65
N ARG A 46 -8.13 -13.60 -8.57
CA ARG A 46 -8.54 -13.29 -9.95
C ARG A 46 -9.01 -14.53 -10.73
N SER A 47 -8.60 -15.71 -10.34
CA SER A 47 -9.05 -16.97 -10.96
C SER A 47 -10.55 -17.26 -10.78
N LYS A 48 -11.27 -16.54 -9.91
CA LYS A 48 -12.72 -16.72 -9.68
C LYS A 48 -13.52 -15.63 -10.42
N ARG A 49 -13.73 -15.79 -11.72
CA ARG A 49 -14.39 -14.86 -12.65
C ARG A 49 -15.67 -14.15 -12.12
N LYS A 50 -16.57 -14.85 -11.43
CA LYS A 50 -17.82 -14.25 -10.92
C LYS A 50 -17.63 -13.09 -9.94
N GLN A 51 -16.52 -13.04 -9.22
CA GLN A 51 -16.24 -12.01 -8.23
C GLN A 51 -15.63 -10.75 -8.87
N ASP A 52 -14.98 -10.91 -10.03
CA ASP A 52 -14.42 -9.79 -10.80
C ASP A 52 -15.53 -8.97 -11.48
N ASP A 53 -16.59 -9.62 -11.99
CA ASP A 53 -17.71 -8.92 -12.64
C ASP A 53 -18.46 -7.99 -11.68
N LEU A 54 -18.68 -8.43 -10.44
CA LEU A 54 -19.33 -7.60 -9.42
C LEU A 54 -18.45 -6.40 -9.01
N LEU A 55 -17.15 -6.63 -8.87
CA LEU A 55 -16.19 -5.56 -8.57
C LEU A 55 -16.13 -4.56 -9.72
N TYR A 56 -16.12 -5.04 -10.97
CA TYR A 56 -16.17 -4.23 -12.16
C TYR A 56 -17.41 -3.30 -12.15
N GLN A 57 -18.60 -3.87 -11.99
CA GLN A 57 -19.85 -3.09 -11.97
C GLN A 57 -19.85 -2.03 -10.86
N LYS A 58 -19.35 -2.38 -9.67
CA LYS A 58 -19.24 -1.42 -8.56
C LYS A 58 -18.26 -0.29 -8.88
N ALA A 59 -17.14 -0.59 -9.50
CA ALA A 59 -16.12 0.38 -9.86
C ALA A 59 -16.61 1.33 -10.96
N VAL A 60 -17.29 0.83 -12.00
CA VAL A 60 -17.92 1.64 -13.04
C VAL A 60 -18.99 2.56 -12.43
N ARG A 61 -19.84 2.03 -11.55
CA ARG A 61 -20.87 2.84 -10.86
C ARG A 61 -20.25 3.94 -10.01
N TYR A 62 -19.16 3.63 -9.32
CA TYR A 62 -18.40 4.61 -8.54
C TYR A 62 -17.80 5.71 -9.42
N ASN A 63 -17.13 5.36 -10.53
CA ASN A 63 -16.57 6.32 -11.46
C ASN A 63 -17.65 7.23 -12.06
N ARG A 64 -18.78 6.65 -12.50
CA ARG A 64 -19.90 7.42 -13.03
C ARG A 64 -20.48 8.39 -12.02
N LYS A 65 -20.57 7.98 -10.74
CA LYS A 65 -21.01 8.87 -9.66
C LYS A 65 -20.06 10.06 -9.50
N ILE A 66 -18.75 9.81 -9.40
CA ILE A 66 -17.73 10.86 -9.26
C ILE A 66 -17.76 11.82 -10.45
N PHE A 67 -17.88 11.31 -11.66
CA PHE A 67 -17.96 12.12 -12.87
C PHE A 67 -19.19 13.05 -12.84
N LYS A 68 -20.35 12.53 -12.47
CA LYS A 68 -21.58 13.34 -12.32
C LYS A 68 -21.45 14.42 -11.25
N GLU A 69 -20.80 14.12 -10.15
CA GLU A 69 -20.56 15.05 -9.05
C GLU A 69 -19.41 16.03 -9.34
N LYS A 70 -18.80 16.00 -10.55
CA LYS A 70 -17.66 16.82 -10.97
C LYS A 70 -16.53 16.83 -9.93
N GLN A 71 -16.33 15.70 -9.27
CA GLN A 71 -15.32 15.53 -8.21
C GLN A 71 -15.45 16.56 -7.06
N ALA A 72 -16.69 16.92 -6.73
CA ALA A 72 -16.97 17.96 -5.73
C ALA A 72 -16.30 17.70 -4.36
N GLY A 73 -15.99 16.44 -4.04
CA GLY A 73 -15.29 16.06 -2.82
C GLY A 73 -13.77 16.31 -2.83
N LEU A 74 -13.19 16.68 -3.98
CA LEU A 74 -11.75 16.98 -4.14
C LEU A 74 -11.40 18.45 -3.89
N LYS A 75 -12.23 19.19 -3.15
CA LYS A 75 -12.02 20.62 -2.88
C LYS A 75 -10.71 20.91 -2.15
N ASP A 76 -10.21 19.95 -1.38
CA ASP A 76 -8.92 20.03 -0.70
C ASP A 76 -8.07 18.81 -1.05
N VAL A 77 -7.15 19.00 -2.00
CA VAL A 77 -6.23 17.96 -2.48
C VAL A 77 -5.28 17.50 -1.36
N PHE A 78 -5.06 18.31 -0.35
CA PHE A 78 -4.19 18.00 0.79
C PHE A 78 -4.94 17.42 1.99
N SER A 79 -6.27 17.39 1.95
CA SER A 79 -7.07 16.73 2.98
C SER A 79 -6.94 15.22 2.86
N TYR A 80 -6.11 14.63 3.67
CA TYR A 80 -5.97 13.17 3.83
C TYR A 80 -7.22 12.49 4.41
N ARG A 81 -8.25 13.24 4.73
CA ARG A 81 -9.56 12.76 5.19
C ARG A 81 -10.46 12.39 4.01
N SER A 82 -9.92 11.72 3.01
CA SER A 82 -10.77 11.17 1.96
C SER A 82 -11.62 10.03 2.54
N ALA A 83 -12.93 10.11 2.31
CA ALA A 83 -13.83 9.03 2.69
C ALA A 83 -13.30 7.69 2.15
N PRO A 84 -13.31 6.62 2.95
CA PRO A 84 -12.85 5.32 2.47
C PRO A 84 -13.69 4.88 1.28
N ILE A 85 -13.03 4.44 0.21
CA ILE A 85 -13.73 3.85 -0.94
C ILE A 85 -14.09 2.41 -0.56
N VAL A 86 -15.35 2.16 -0.24
CA VAL A 86 -15.83 0.82 0.10
C VAL A 86 -16.43 0.17 -1.15
N LEU A 87 -15.64 -0.63 -1.85
CA LEU A 87 -16.11 -1.47 -2.95
C LEU A 87 -16.33 -2.92 -2.51
N ARG A 88 -15.71 -3.34 -1.41
CA ARG A 88 -15.71 -4.71 -0.90
C ARG A 88 -15.76 -4.71 0.62
N ASN A 89 -16.50 -5.65 1.21
CA ASN A 89 -16.55 -5.85 2.67
C ASN A 89 -15.27 -6.45 3.26
N GLU A 90 -14.38 -6.98 2.42
CA GLU A 90 -13.14 -7.61 2.83
C GLU A 90 -11.94 -6.86 2.25
N LYS A 91 -10.85 -6.76 3.00
CA LYS A 91 -9.54 -6.17 2.65
C LYS A 91 -9.60 -5.07 1.57
N ASN A 92 -9.37 -3.83 1.93
CA ASN A 92 -9.37 -2.63 1.07
C ASN A 92 -8.36 -2.65 -0.09
N THR A 93 -7.99 -3.84 -0.58
CA THR A 93 -7.02 -4.00 -1.66
C THR A 93 -7.73 -4.11 -3.00
N PHE A 94 -7.45 -3.19 -3.90
CA PHE A 94 -8.05 -3.11 -5.23
C PHE A 94 -7.31 -3.93 -6.29
N GLY A 95 -5.98 -3.92 -6.24
CA GLY A 95 -5.14 -4.57 -7.22
C GLY A 95 -3.66 -4.44 -6.87
N TYR A 96 -2.82 -4.40 -7.88
CA TYR A 96 -1.39 -4.11 -7.70
C TYR A 96 -0.82 -3.33 -8.89
N ILE A 97 0.21 -2.54 -8.61
CA ILE A 97 1.01 -1.83 -9.60
C ILE A 97 2.28 -2.65 -9.85
N LYS A 98 2.57 -2.98 -11.13
CA LYS A 98 3.81 -3.63 -11.53
C LYS A 98 4.75 -2.58 -12.12
N ILE A 99 5.95 -2.46 -11.55
CA ILE A 99 6.99 -1.55 -12.01
C ILE A 99 8.14 -2.41 -12.58
N PRO A 100 8.17 -2.66 -13.92
CA PRO A 100 9.13 -3.59 -14.51
C PRO A 100 10.58 -3.18 -14.30
N LYS A 101 10.90 -1.89 -14.42
CA LYS A 101 12.26 -1.35 -14.22
C LYS A 101 12.83 -1.66 -12.83
N MET A 102 11.99 -1.62 -11.80
CA MET A 102 12.39 -1.86 -10.42
C MET A 102 12.17 -3.32 -10.00
N LYS A 103 11.63 -4.16 -10.89
CA LYS A 103 11.22 -5.55 -10.59
C LYS A 103 10.28 -5.65 -9.36
N GLN A 104 9.53 -4.59 -9.09
CA GLN A 104 8.66 -4.50 -7.92
C GLN A 104 7.18 -4.62 -8.30
N LYS A 105 6.41 -5.13 -7.36
CA LYS A 105 4.95 -5.16 -7.39
C LYS A 105 4.44 -4.57 -6.08
N LEU A 106 3.64 -3.52 -6.16
CA LEU A 106 3.09 -2.82 -5.01
C LEU A 106 1.59 -3.07 -4.95
N PRO A 107 1.04 -3.55 -3.83
CA PRO A 107 -0.40 -3.66 -3.66
C PRO A 107 -1.02 -2.27 -3.71
N LEU A 108 -2.21 -2.18 -4.30
CA LEU A 108 -2.97 -0.95 -4.48
C LEU A 108 -4.20 -0.99 -3.58
N TYR A 109 -4.25 -0.09 -2.60
CA TYR A 109 -5.30 0.00 -1.61
C TYR A 109 -6.31 1.09 -1.95
N LEU A 110 -7.57 0.88 -1.54
CA LEU A 110 -8.64 1.85 -1.65
C LEU A 110 -8.63 2.78 -0.44
N GLY A 111 -8.55 4.08 -0.67
CA GLY A 111 -8.48 5.12 0.35
C GLY A 111 -7.07 5.42 0.83
N ALA A 112 -6.71 6.69 0.80
CA ALA A 112 -5.39 7.20 1.20
C ALA A 112 -5.31 7.41 2.72
N THR A 113 -5.48 6.35 3.49
CA THR A 113 -5.26 6.39 4.94
C THR A 113 -3.79 6.20 5.26
N MET A 114 -3.32 6.69 6.41
CA MET A 114 -1.94 6.49 6.87
C MET A 114 -1.57 5.01 6.95
N GLU A 115 -2.51 4.16 7.34
CA GLU A 115 -2.33 2.72 7.42
C GLU A 115 -2.10 2.10 6.03
N ASN A 116 -2.94 2.47 5.05
CA ASN A 116 -2.83 1.98 3.68
C ASN A 116 -1.54 2.47 3.00
N MET A 117 -1.18 3.74 3.19
CA MET A 117 0.05 4.32 2.65
C MET A 117 1.32 3.65 3.19
N ARG A 118 1.30 3.15 4.41
CA ARG A 118 2.43 2.37 4.97
C ARG A 118 2.57 0.98 4.36
N LYS A 119 1.47 0.42 3.80
CA LYS A 119 1.43 -0.94 3.24
C LYS A 119 1.70 -1.01 1.75
N GLY A 120 1.43 0.07 0.99
CA GLY A 120 1.61 0.10 -0.45
C GLY A 120 1.09 1.37 -1.10
N ALA A 121 0.79 1.29 -2.41
CA ALA A 121 0.17 2.39 -3.13
C ALA A 121 -1.30 2.53 -2.75
N THR A 122 -1.83 3.75 -2.79
CA THR A 122 -3.22 4.02 -2.42
C THR A 122 -3.95 4.80 -3.51
N ILE A 123 -5.25 4.57 -3.63
CA ILE A 123 -6.16 5.39 -4.45
C ILE A 123 -6.82 6.39 -3.51
N MET A 124 -6.70 7.67 -3.84
CA MET A 124 -7.35 8.73 -3.09
C MET A 124 -8.87 8.66 -3.29
N GLY A 125 -9.65 8.89 -2.24
CA GLY A 125 -11.09 9.05 -2.34
C GLY A 125 -11.47 10.18 -3.30
N GLN A 126 -12.62 10.06 -3.95
CA GLN A 126 -13.12 11.02 -4.94
C GLN A 126 -12.29 11.10 -6.24
N THR A 127 -11.31 10.21 -6.45
CA THR A 127 -10.62 10.04 -7.73
C THR A 127 -11.17 8.83 -8.48
N GLY A 128 -11.12 8.87 -9.81
CA GLY A 128 -11.54 7.74 -10.64
C GLY A 128 -10.68 6.50 -10.40
N LEU A 129 -11.31 5.35 -10.44
CA LEU A 129 -10.63 4.06 -10.33
C LEU A 129 -10.00 3.68 -11.68
N PRO A 130 -8.74 3.23 -11.71
CA PRO A 130 -8.05 2.89 -12.95
C PRO A 130 -8.62 1.64 -13.62
N GLY A 131 -8.51 1.58 -14.96
CA GLY A 131 -8.85 0.39 -15.72
C GLY A 131 -10.31 0.22 -16.11
N TYR A 132 -11.16 1.18 -15.76
CA TYR A 132 -12.58 1.18 -16.12
C TYR A 132 -12.86 2.36 -17.06
N LYS A 133 -13.36 2.05 -18.26
CA LYS A 133 -13.86 3.05 -19.20
C LYS A 133 -15.30 3.39 -18.83
N ASP A 134 -15.65 4.65 -18.98
CA ASP A 134 -17.02 5.14 -18.88
C ASP A 134 -17.88 4.65 -20.04
#